data_bd0e8f5db6af834e9d594112e8b94209
#
_entry.id   bd0e8f5db6af834e9d594112e8b94209
#
_cell.length_a   1.000
_cell.length_b   1.000
_cell.length_c   1.000
_cell.angle_alpha   90.00
_cell.angle_beta   90.00
_cell.angle_gamma   90.00
#
_symmetry.space_group_name_H-M   'P 1'
#
loop_
_entity.id
_entity.type
_entity.pdbx_description
1 polymer ?
#
loop_
_entity_poly.entity_id
_entity_poly.type
_entity_poly.pdbx_seq_one_letter_code
_entity_poly.pdbx_strand_id
1 'polypeptide(L)'
;MATSLKSLKANSFTPVIVSAGVSSSVKVTSVTPSVDVPAGGQTLTVTGSGFNSGAVVYVDSNTCSTTYVSSTSLTFTSPAKSLGAYHLYVYNTDGSVGIKPNGITYSTAPSWVTSSGSLFNAGVGTSYTQSVSATSDSTITYSLTSGSLPSGLNLISANGAITGTPSTSGTSTFTITATDAEGQTASRSFSIAAADSPTSINYLLVAGGGAGGAYGAGGGAGGLLTNDLSISSGVIYTVTIGSGGTSTTSSTTNGANSSISGSGITTLTGIGGGAGGRSPFQNAQGANGGSGGGSGTADNNVATGGLGTAGPPRQGYNGGSFNGGANYYAGGGGGAGAVGYDNNAPSDNQGKGGIGVTSSITGTSTYYAGGGGGGGFNGLSYGGLGGGGRGGGSTETFTGTAGSINTGGGGGGGGYSGGVIAGGSGGSGIVVIRYADTYPDAVVTGSPTFTTTGGYKIYKFTSSGSITF
;
A
#
# COMPACT_ATOMS: atom_id res chain seq x y z
N MET A 1 -0.14 -40.02 -72.49
CA MET A 1 0.45 -40.53 -71.23
C MET A 1 0.03 -39.59 -70.12
N ALA A 2 -0.87 -40.08 -69.27
CA ALA A 2 -1.36 -39.28 -68.12
C ALA A 2 -0.36 -39.32 -67.00
N THR A 3 0.20 -38.20 -66.60
CA THR A 3 1.10 -38.12 -65.43
C THR A 3 0.24 -37.59 -64.26
N SER A 4 0.10 -38.48 -63.26
CA SER A 4 -0.54 -38.27 -62.01
C SER A 4 -0.03 -37.03 -61.25
N LEU A 5 -0.93 -36.10 -60.92
CA LEU A 5 -0.67 -35.05 -59.96
C LEU A 5 -0.77 -35.63 -58.52
N LYS A 6 0.38 -35.85 -57.89
CA LYS A 6 0.46 -36.19 -56.48
C LYS A 6 0.06 -34.99 -55.65
N SER A 7 -0.88 -35.24 -54.73
CA SER A 7 -1.27 -34.48 -53.57
C SER A 7 -0.32 -33.34 -53.16
N LEU A 8 -0.75 -32.09 -53.30
CA LEU A 8 -0.23 -30.91 -52.63
C LEU A 8 -0.97 -30.74 -51.31
N LYS A 9 -0.19 -30.64 -50.23
CA LYS A 9 -0.70 -30.38 -48.88
C LYS A 9 -1.52 -29.09 -48.83
N ALA A 10 -2.58 -29.11 -48.06
CA ALA A 10 -3.62 -28.10 -47.92
C ALA A 10 -3.20 -26.75 -47.32
N ASN A 11 -2.14 -26.07 -47.78
CA ASN A 11 -1.82 -24.73 -47.34
C ASN A 11 -1.25 -23.77 -48.40
N SER A 12 -1.28 -24.10 -49.65
CA SER A 12 -0.95 -23.14 -50.69
C SER A 12 -1.64 -23.54 -52.01
N PHE A 13 -2.90 -23.13 -52.18
CA PHE A 13 -3.50 -23.12 -53.49
C PHE A 13 -2.99 -21.87 -54.19
N THR A 14 -1.85 -21.95 -54.86
CA THR A 14 -1.47 -21.01 -55.89
C THR A 14 -2.13 -21.49 -57.19
N PRO A 15 -3.15 -20.81 -57.72
CA PRO A 15 -3.66 -21.17 -59.02
C PRO A 15 -2.56 -20.95 -60.04
N VAL A 16 -2.09 -22.04 -60.65
CA VAL A 16 -1.23 -21.91 -61.85
C VAL A 16 -2.14 -21.41 -62.97
N ILE A 17 -2.08 -20.12 -63.24
CA ILE A 17 -2.73 -19.52 -64.42
C ILE A 17 -1.90 -19.94 -65.63
N VAL A 18 -2.31 -20.97 -66.34
CA VAL A 18 -1.79 -21.26 -67.68
C VAL A 18 -2.58 -20.34 -68.61
N SER A 19 -2.09 -19.14 -68.81
CA SER A 19 -2.65 -18.17 -69.74
C SER A 19 -2.17 -18.45 -71.16
N ALA A 20 -2.99 -19.06 -71.96
CA ALA A 20 -2.96 -18.75 -73.36
C ALA A 20 -3.85 -17.54 -73.58
N GLY A 21 -3.29 -16.33 -73.49
CA GLY A 21 -3.78 -15.13 -74.13
C GLY A 21 -5.16 -14.55 -73.78
N VAL A 22 -5.79 -14.92 -72.63
CA VAL A 22 -7.01 -14.23 -72.17
C VAL A 22 -6.61 -13.28 -71.03
N SER A 23 -6.61 -11.99 -71.31
CA SER A 23 -6.57 -10.95 -70.27
C SER A 23 -7.75 -11.21 -69.33
N SER A 24 -7.50 -11.58 -68.08
CA SER A 24 -8.57 -11.70 -67.09
C SER A 24 -9.30 -10.37 -66.96
N SER A 25 -10.52 -10.28 -67.53
CA SER A 25 -11.35 -9.10 -67.44
C SER A 25 -11.97 -8.91 -66.05
N VAL A 26 -11.81 -9.91 -65.16
CA VAL A 26 -12.38 -9.92 -63.84
C VAL A 26 -11.41 -9.28 -62.85
N LYS A 27 -11.83 -8.20 -62.24
CA LYS A 27 -11.09 -7.51 -61.19
C LYS A 27 -11.90 -7.44 -59.90
N VAL A 28 -11.38 -7.90 -58.77
CA VAL A 28 -11.96 -7.69 -57.43
C VAL A 28 -11.27 -6.50 -56.79
N THR A 29 -12.05 -5.47 -56.47
CA THR A 29 -11.53 -4.22 -55.88
C THR A 29 -11.63 -4.24 -54.36
N SER A 30 -12.82 -4.58 -53.82
CA SER A 30 -13.06 -4.58 -52.37
C SER A 30 -14.12 -5.62 -52.00
N VAL A 31 -14.13 -5.95 -50.72
CA VAL A 31 -15.19 -6.70 -50.02
C VAL A 31 -15.70 -5.83 -48.89
N THR A 32 -17.00 -5.75 -48.71
CA THR A 32 -17.62 -4.90 -47.69
C THR A 32 -18.77 -5.63 -46.97
N PRO A 33 -18.78 -5.76 -45.68
CA PRO A 33 -17.61 -5.53 -44.78
C PRO A 33 -16.45 -6.50 -45.11
N SER A 34 -15.21 -6.09 -44.78
CA SER A 34 -14.00 -6.89 -45.01
C SER A 34 -13.62 -7.74 -43.79
N VAL A 35 -14.35 -7.59 -42.68
CA VAL A 35 -14.19 -8.36 -41.46
C VAL A 35 -15.47 -9.09 -41.11
N ASP A 36 -15.35 -10.33 -40.69
CA ASP A 36 -16.47 -11.18 -40.30
C ASP A 36 -16.12 -11.97 -39.04
N VAL A 37 -17.12 -12.54 -38.38
CA VAL A 37 -16.95 -13.43 -37.25
C VAL A 37 -16.61 -14.86 -37.71
N PRO A 38 -15.90 -15.66 -36.89
CA PRO A 38 -15.53 -17.05 -37.27
C PRO A 38 -16.69 -17.95 -37.65
N ALA A 39 -17.88 -17.68 -37.14
CA ALA A 39 -19.08 -18.42 -37.46
C ALA A 39 -19.54 -18.21 -38.91
N GLY A 40 -19.13 -17.11 -39.55
CA GLY A 40 -19.62 -16.71 -40.88
C GLY A 40 -21.11 -16.36 -40.88
N GLY A 41 -21.73 -16.53 -42.02
CA GLY A 41 -23.18 -16.33 -42.21
C GLY A 41 -23.60 -14.92 -42.55
N GLN A 42 -22.70 -13.97 -42.61
CA GLN A 42 -22.99 -12.59 -43.04
C GLN A 42 -23.12 -12.51 -44.57
N THR A 43 -23.96 -11.58 -45.00
CA THR A 43 -24.01 -11.19 -46.42
C THR A 43 -23.01 -10.09 -46.68
N LEU A 44 -22.00 -10.38 -47.49
CA LEU A 44 -20.93 -9.46 -47.89
C LEU A 44 -21.07 -9.06 -49.34
N THR A 45 -20.62 -7.85 -49.69
CA THR A 45 -20.63 -7.32 -51.05
C THR A 45 -19.21 -7.31 -51.62
N VAL A 46 -19.03 -7.95 -52.79
CA VAL A 46 -17.80 -7.86 -53.57
C VAL A 46 -18.02 -6.76 -54.63
N THR A 47 -17.11 -5.78 -54.65
CA THR A 47 -17.08 -4.76 -55.68
C THR A 47 -15.90 -4.98 -56.62
N GLY A 48 -16.12 -4.78 -57.89
CA GLY A 48 -15.08 -5.02 -58.90
C GLY A 48 -15.52 -4.63 -60.31
N SER A 49 -15.05 -5.38 -61.29
CA SER A 49 -15.47 -5.23 -62.71
C SER A 49 -15.35 -6.57 -63.43
N GLY A 50 -16.12 -6.71 -64.51
CA GLY A 50 -16.09 -7.88 -65.37
C GLY A 50 -16.80 -9.11 -64.80
N PHE A 51 -17.67 -8.95 -63.78
CA PHE A 51 -18.50 -10.03 -63.27
C PHE A 51 -19.60 -10.38 -64.28
N ASN A 52 -19.89 -11.67 -64.44
CA ASN A 52 -21.01 -12.11 -65.31
C ASN A 52 -22.10 -12.84 -64.47
N SER A 53 -23.27 -12.97 -65.08
CA SER A 53 -24.38 -13.71 -64.46
C SER A 53 -23.94 -15.18 -64.24
N GLY A 54 -24.12 -15.69 -63.00
CA GLY A 54 -23.65 -17.01 -62.60
C GLY A 54 -22.22 -17.05 -62.06
N ALA A 55 -21.57 -15.88 -61.89
CA ALA A 55 -20.28 -15.81 -61.16
C ALA A 55 -20.41 -16.35 -59.72
N VAL A 56 -19.38 -17.05 -59.26
CA VAL A 56 -19.34 -17.67 -57.93
C VAL A 56 -18.17 -17.11 -57.13
N VAL A 57 -18.43 -16.74 -55.87
CA VAL A 57 -17.43 -16.31 -54.92
C VAL A 57 -16.91 -17.50 -54.14
N TYR A 58 -15.59 -17.52 -53.89
CA TYR A 58 -14.93 -18.47 -53.02
C TYR A 58 -14.12 -17.69 -51.97
N VAL A 59 -14.16 -18.18 -50.71
CA VAL A 59 -13.24 -17.79 -49.66
C VAL A 59 -12.25 -18.93 -49.49
N ASP A 60 -11.03 -18.74 -49.98
CA ASP A 60 -10.05 -19.81 -50.27
C ASP A 60 -10.72 -20.97 -51.08
N SER A 61 -10.81 -22.14 -50.48
CA SER A 61 -11.40 -23.33 -51.09
C SER A 61 -12.90 -23.49 -50.87
N ASN A 62 -13.54 -22.60 -50.10
CA ASN A 62 -14.96 -22.72 -49.75
C ASN A 62 -15.82 -21.94 -50.77
N THR A 63 -16.71 -22.67 -51.47
CA THR A 63 -17.73 -22.06 -52.32
C THR A 63 -18.76 -21.32 -51.48
N CYS A 64 -19.09 -20.11 -51.87
CA CYS A 64 -20.07 -19.26 -51.18
C CYS A 64 -21.36 -19.18 -51.97
N SER A 65 -22.50 -19.16 -51.25
CA SER A 65 -23.78 -18.80 -51.87
C SER A 65 -23.68 -17.39 -52.39
N THR A 66 -23.71 -17.23 -53.73
CA THR A 66 -23.42 -15.97 -54.42
C THR A 66 -24.64 -15.49 -55.20
N THR A 67 -24.93 -14.20 -55.11
CA THR A 67 -25.96 -13.52 -55.91
C THR A 67 -25.31 -12.49 -56.85
N TYR A 68 -25.58 -12.59 -58.14
CA TYR A 68 -25.16 -11.60 -59.11
C TYR A 68 -26.06 -10.35 -59.01
N VAL A 69 -25.46 -9.19 -58.78
CA VAL A 69 -26.15 -7.89 -58.71
C VAL A 69 -25.92 -7.09 -59.99
N SER A 70 -24.66 -7.01 -60.42
CA SER A 70 -24.28 -6.34 -61.65
C SER A 70 -22.88 -6.78 -62.11
N SER A 71 -22.43 -6.30 -63.28
CA SER A 71 -21.08 -6.53 -63.78
C SER A 71 -19.97 -5.93 -62.88
N THR A 72 -20.35 -5.19 -61.82
CA THR A 72 -19.44 -4.55 -60.88
C THR A 72 -19.72 -4.94 -59.41
N SER A 73 -20.77 -5.73 -59.15
CA SER A 73 -21.17 -6.07 -57.76
C SER A 73 -21.74 -7.48 -57.69
N LEU A 74 -21.26 -8.23 -56.71
CA LEU A 74 -21.82 -9.53 -56.24
C LEU A 74 -22.10 -9.42 -54.76
N THR A 75 -23.08 -10.18 -54.28
CA THR A 75 -23.21 -10.47 -52.81
C THR A 75 -23.02 -11.93 -52.58
N PHE A 76 -22.46 -12.28 -51.39
CA PHE A 76 -22.26 -13.68 -51.01
C PHE A 76 -22.45 -13.85 -49.52
N THR A 77 -22.81 -15.07 -49.11
CA THR A 77 -22.83 -15.44 -47.69
C THR A 77 -21.46 -16.02 -47.29
N SER A 78 -20.85 -15.46 -46.29
CA SER A 78 -19.54 -15.90 -45.81
C SER A 78 -19.60 -17.31 -45.19
N PRO A 79 -18.63 -18.19 -45.47
CA PRO A 79 -18.54 -19.49 -44.83
C PRO A 79 -17.94 -19.34 -43.41
N ALA A 80 -18.18 -20.31 -42.53
CA ALA A 80 -17.44 -20.39 -41.28
C ALA A 80 -15.95 -20.65 -41.53
N LYS A 81 -15.08 -19.93 -40.82
CA LYS A 81 -13.61 -20.05 -40.92
C LYS A 81 -12.97 -19.87 -39.55
N SER A 82 -11.75 -20.36 -39.38
CA SER A 82 -10.89 -20.00 -38.24
C SER A 82 -10.50 -18.53 -38.31
N LEU A 83 -9.99 -17.97 -37.21
CA LEU A 83 -9.42 -16.64 -37.16
C LEU A 83 -8.30 -16.49 -38.21
N GLY A 84 -8.25 -15.34 -38.87
CA GLY A 84 -7.23 -15.01 -39.87
C GLY A 84 -7.74 -14.41 -41.14
N ALA A 85 -6.81 -14.00 -42.02
CA ALA A 85 -7.11 -13.40 -43.29
C ALA A 85 -7.12 -14.43 -44.42
N TYR A 86 -8.13 -14.35 -45.30
CA TYR A 86 -8.39 -15.30 -46.35
C TYR A 86 -8.47 -14.62 -47.72
N HIS A 87 -8.00 -15.32 -48.73
CA HIS A 87 -8.12 -14.86 -50.11
C HIS A 87 -9.55 -15.00 -50.61
N LEU A 88 -10.01 -14.03 -51.39
CA LEU A 88 -11.31 -14.11 -52.06
C LEU A 88 -11.10 -14.23 -53.56
N TYR A 89 -11.82 -15.16 -54.16
CA TYR A 89 -11.81 -15.44 -55.59
C TYR A 89 -13.22 -15.24 -56.16
N VAL A 90 -13.29 -14.69 -57.33
CA VAL A 90 -14.53 -14.64 -58.14
C VAL A 90 -14.27 -15.42 -59.39
N TYR A 91 -15.03 -16.49 -59.61
CA TYR A 91 -15.00 -17.29 -60.83
C TYR A 91 -16.24 -16.95 -61.67
N ASN A 92 -16.00 -16.48 -62.87
CA ASN A 92 -17.05 -16.33 -63.86
C ASN A 92 -17.36 -17.67 -64.56
N THR A 93 -18.53 -17.76 -65.22
CA THR A 93 -18.96 -18.92 -65.99
C THR A 93 -18.14 -19.18 -67.25
N ASP A 94 -17.38 -18.19 -67.74
CA ASP A 94 -16.44 -18.28 -68.87
C ASP A 94 -15.03 -18.76 -68.46
N GLY A 95 -14.83 -19.08 -67.18
CA GLY A 95 -13.56 -19.52 -66.61
C GLY A 95 -12.60 -18.42 -66.22
N SER A 96 -12.96 -17.16 -66.44
CA SER A 96 -12.14 -16.03 -65.95
C SER A 96 -12.22 -15.89 -64.44
N VAL A 97 -11.08 -15.50 -63.80
CA VAL A 97 -10.93 -15.45 -62.35
C VAL A 97 -10.40 -14.10 -61.88
N GLY A 98 -11.06 -13.49 -60.93
CA GLY A 98 -10.57 -12.34 -60.19
C GLY A 98 -10.15 -12.74 -58.77
N ILE A 99 -9.07 -12.17 -58.26
CA ILE A 99 -8.52 -12.46 -56.93
C ILE A 99 -8.42 -11.18 -56.13
N LYS A 100 -8.81 -11.25 -54.82
CA LYS A 100 -8.51 -10.26 -53.82
C LYS A 100 -7.69 -10.95 -52.70
N PRO A 101 -6.36 -10.76 -52.68
CA PRO A 101 -5.55 -11.30 -51.58
C PRO A 101 -6.00 -10.68 -50.25
N ASN A 102 -6.13 -11.53 -49.22
CA ASN A 102 -6.61 -11.13 -47.90
C ASN A 102 -7.92 -10.30 -48.00
N GLY A 103 -8.84 -10.78 -48.79
CA GLY A 103 -10.08 -10.08 -49.12
C GLY A 103 -11.09 -10.02 -48.00
N ILE A 104 -11.00 -10.97 -47.06
CA ILE A 104 -11.83 -11.05 -45.87
C ILE A 104 -10.99 -11.50 -44.67
N THR A 105 -11.18 -10.88 -43.51
CA THR A 105 -10.55 -11.28 -42.24
C THR A 105 -11.62 -11.82 -41.30
N TYR A 106 -11.38 -12.97 -40.71
CA TYR A 106 -12.21 -13.51 -39.63
C TYR A 106 -11.56 -13.20 -38.29
N SER A 107 -12.29 -12.45 -37.45
CA SER A 107 -11.82 -11.90 -36.20
C SER A 107 -12.95 -11.89 -35.15
N THR A 108 -12.62 -11.81 -33.89
CA THR A 108 -13.58 -11.67 -32.79
C THR A 108 -13.44 -10.28 -32.15
N ALA A 109 -14.58 -9.62 -31.96
CA ALA A 109 -14.58 -8.32 -31.29
C ALA A 109 -13.98 -8.41 -29.87
N PRO A 110 -13.36 -7.32 -29.40
CA PRO A 110 -12.81 -7.28 -28.03
C PRO A 110 -13.84 -7.65 -26.96
N SER A 111 -13.40 -8.40 -25.96
CA SER A 111 -14.20 -8.76 -24.79
C SER A 111 -13.58 -8.17 -23.53
N TRP A 112 -14.35 -7.40 -22.77
CA TRP A 112 -13.87 -6.73 -21.58
C TRP A 112 -13.59 -7.71 -20.43
N VAL A 113 -12.40 -7.62 -19.83
CA VAL A 113 -12.01 -8.30 -18.58
C VAL A 113 -12.39 -7.45 -17.38
N THR A 114 -12.07 -6.14 -17.43
CA THR A 114 -12.43 -5.22 -16.32
C THR A 114 -13.94 -5.04 -16.27
N SER A 115 -14.57 -5.27 -15.12
CA SER A 115 -16.01 -5.07 -14.91
C SER A 115 -16.41 -3.60 -15.06
N SER A 116 -17.65 -3.35 -15.51
CA SER A 116 -18.22 -1.99 -15.56
C SER A 116 -18.42 -1.43 -14.15
N GLY A 117 -18.47 -0.09 -14.03
CA GLY A 117 -18.80 0.60 -12.80
C GLY A 117 -17.63 1.36 -12.21
N SER A 118 -17.59 1.45 -10.87
CA SER A 118 -16.58 2.23 -10.17
C SER A 118 -15.21 1.57 -10.21
N LEU A 119 -14.23 2.32 -10.66
CA LEU A 119 -12.81 2.03 -10.44
C LEU A 119 -12.41 2.55 -9.05
N PHE A 120 -11.14 2.30 -8.63
CA PHE A 120 -10.67 2.79 -7.35
C PHE A 120 -10.77 4.32 -7.27
N ASN A 121 -11.10 4.83 -6.07
CA ASN A 121 -11.17 6.25 -5.81
C ASN A 121 -9.79 6.91 -5.94
N ALA A 122 -9.78 8.16 -6.36
CA ALA A 122 -8.58 8.97 -6.54
C ALA A 122 -8.52 10.09 -5.48
N GLY A 123 -7.32 10.38 -4.97
CA GLY A 123 -7.10 11.58 -4.13
C GLY A 123 -6.71 12.77 -4.98
N VAL A 124 -7.34 13.93 -4.75
CA VAL A 124 -6.91 15.19 -5.37
C VAL A 124 -5.49 15.52 -4.93
N GLY A 125 -4.59 15.82 -5.88
CA GLY A 125 -3.18 16.06 -5.63
C GLY A 125 -2.33 14.81 -5.43
N THR A 126 -2.93 13.61 -5.44
CA THR A 126 -2.22 12.33 -5.26
C THR A 126 -2.07 11.60 -6.59
N SER A 127 -0.92 10.97 -6.82
CA SER A 127 -0.69 10.17 -8.03
C SER A 127 -1.66 8.98 -8.09
N TYR A 128 -2.35 8.85 -9.21
CA TYR A 128 -3.30 7.79 -9.50
C TYR A 128 -2.78 6.90 -10.62
N THR A 129 -2.90 5.60 -10.46
CA THR A 129 -2.56 4.61 -11.49
C THR A 129 -3.52 3.43 -11.39
N GLN A 130 -4.32 3.23 -12.42
CA GLN A 130 -5.21 2.09 -12.60
C GLN A 130 -5.20 1.68 -14.06
N SER A 131 -5.62 0.45 -14.38
CA SER A 131 -5.77 0.00 -15.76
C SER A 131 -7.07 -0.71 -15.98
N VAL A 132 -7.64 -0.50 -17.15
CA VAL A 132 -8.75 -1.30 -17.69
C VAL A 132 -8.20 -2.25 -18.73
N SER A 133 -8.83 -3.41 -18.92
CA SER A 133 -8.36 -4.44 -19.85
C SER A 133 -9.50 -5.14 -20.58
N ALA A 134 -9.23 -5.50 -21.82
CA ALA A 134 -10.04 -6.35 -22.67
C ALA A 134 -9.13 -7.39 -23.35
N THR A 135 -9.71 -8.45 -23.89
CA THR A 135 -9.04 -9.48 -24.68
C THR A 135 -9.60 -9.49 -26.10
N SER A 136 -8.76 -9.74 -27.09
CA SER A 136 -9.11 -10.00 -28.48
C SER A 136 -8.11 -10.98 -29.09
N ASP A 137 -8.33 -11.41 -30.30
CA ASP A 137 -7.42 -12.22 -31.13
C ASP A 137 -6.30 -11.38 -31.78
N SER A 138 -6.41 -10.06 -31.71
CA SER A 138 -5.39 -9.12 -32.21
C SER A 138 -5.07 -8.02 -31.17
N THR A 139 -4.20 -7.08 -31.53
CA THR A 139 -3.81 -5.98 -30.65
C THR A 139 -4.97 -5.03 -30.41
N ILE A 140 -5.14 -4.61 -29.14
CA ILE A 140 -6.21 -3.71 -28.71
C ILE A 140 -5.67 -2.30 -28.47
N THR A 141 -6.44 -1.30 -28.91
CA THR A 141 -6.28 0.10 -28.52
C THR A 141 -7.50 0.58 -27.76
N TYR A 142 -7.28 1.49 -26.79
CA TYR A 142 -8.32 2.04 -25.93
C TYR A 142 -8.52 3.52 -26.21
N SER A 143 -9.79 3.95 -26.31
CA SER A 143 -10.15 5.35 -26.52
C SER A 143 -11.30 5.77 -25.60
N LEU A 144 -11.28 7.02 -25.17
CA LEU A 144 -12.39 7.64 -24.45
C LEU A 144 -13.44 8.09 -25.48
N THR A 145 -14.63 7.51 -25.44
CA THR A 145 -15.68 7.75 -26.45
C THR A 145 -16.87 8.54 -25.91
N SER A 146 -17.04 8.62 -24.58
CA SER A 146 -18.08 9.43 -23.95
C SER A 146 -17.66 9.82 -22.54
N GLY A 147 -18.13 10.96 -22.06
CA GLY A 147 -17.77 11.51 -20.75
C GLY A 147 -16.35 12.07 -20.69
N SER A 148 -15.83 12.27 -19.49
CA SER A 148 -14.47 12.76 -19.24
C SER A 148 -13.86 12.06 -18.05
N LEU A 149 -12.56 11.82 -18.08
CA LEU A 149 -11.79 11.46 -16.90
C LEU A 149 -11.77 12.65 -15.90
N PRO A 150 -11.53 12.40 -14.60
CA PRO A 150 -11.19 13.48 -13.68
C PRO A 150 -10.07 14.36 -14.23
N SER A 151 -10.18 15.67 -14.04
CA SER A 151 -9.14 16.62 -14.49
C SER A 151 -7.76 16.23 -13.95
N GLY A 152 -6.76 16.15 -14.81
CA GLY A 152 -5.41 15.71 -14.48
C GLY A 152 -5.14 14.22 -14.67
N LEU A 153 -6.15 13.41 -15.05
CA LEU A 153 -5.95 12.01 -15.45
C LEU A 153 -5.98 11.84 -16.96
N ASN A 154 -5.21 10.90 -17.47
CA ASN A 154 -5.10 10.55 -18.87
C ASN A 154 -5.23 9.05 -19.08
N LEU A 155 -5.89 8.65 -20.18
CA LEU A 155 -5.93 7.27 -20.66
C LEU A 155 -4.77 7.03 -21.62
N ILE A 156 -4.00 5.98 -21.37
CA ILE A 156 -2.95 5.50 -22.28
C ILE A 156 -3.58 4.51 -23.25
N SER A 157 -3.70 4.92 -24.50
CA SER A 157 -4.39 4.14 -25.56
C SER A 157 -3.80 2.75 -25.76
N ALA A 158 -2.49 2.57 -25.63
CA ALA A 158 -1.82 1.31 -25.95
C ALA A 158 -2.08 0.17 -24.95
N ASN A 159 -2.43 0.48 -23.70
CA ASN A 159 -2.54 -0.53 -22.64
C ASN A 159 -3.71 -0.33 -21.65
N GLY A 160 -4.57 0.67 -21.90
CA GLY A 160 -5.71 0.95 -21.04
C GLY A 160 -5.38 1.51 -19.65
N ALA A 161 -4.12 1.95 -19.41
CA ALA A 161 -3.75 2.57 -18.15
C ALA A 161 -4.35 3.98 -18.03
N ILE A 162 -4.92 4.29 -16.88
CA ILE A 162 -5.42 5.61 -16.49
C ILE A 162 -4.47 6.14 -15.43
N THR A 163 -3.71 7.19 -15.77
CA THR A 163 -2.64 7.72 -14.93
C THR A 163 -2.68 9.23 -14.85
N GLY A 164 -2.11 9.79 -13.77
CA GLY A 164 -1.99 11.24 -13.58
C GLY A 164 -2.25 11.62 -12.13
N THR A 165 -2.53 12.91 -11.90
CA THR A 165 -2.86 13.47 -10.58
C THR A 165 -4.14 14.28 -10.70
N PRO A 166 -5.25 13.84 -10.07
CA PRO A 166 -6.49 14.60 -10.13
C PRO A 166 -6.32 16.00 -9.53
N SER A 167 -6.87 17.01 -10.19
CA SER A 167 -6.77 18.41 -9.74
C SER A 167 -8.04 18.95 -9.10
N THR A 168 -9.18 18.25 -9.24
CA THR A 168 -10.48 18.65 -8.70
C THR A 168 -11.21 17.44 -8.17
N SER A 169 -11.97 17.64 -7.09
CA SER A 169 -12.86 16.62 -6.54
C SER A 169 -14.16 16.52 -7.35
N GLY A 170 -14.77 15.35 -7.30
CA GLY A 170 -16.02 15.04 -8.00
C GLY A 170 -16.03 13.62 -8.55
N THR A 171 -17.19 13.15 -8.99
CA THR A 171 -17.31 11.85 -9.67
C THR A 171 -17.39 12.07 -11.16
N SER A 172 -16.47 11.47 -11.90
CA SER A 172 -16.46 11.41 -13.36
C SER A 172 -17.00 10.07 -13.84
N THR A 173 -17.93 10.10 -14.78
CA THR A 173 -18.41 8.91 -15.49
C THR A 173 -17.98 9.01 -16.94
N PHE A 174 -17.50 7.92 -17.51
CA PHE A 174 -16.95 7.89 -18.86
C PHE A 174 -17.08 6.51 -19.48
N THR A 175 -17.04 6.47 -20.81
CA THR A 175 -17.06 5.24 -21.58
C THR A 175 -15.74 5.08 -22.33
N ILE A 176 -15.12 3.93 -22.18
CA ILE A 176 -13.93 3.53 -22.94
C ILE A 176 -14.35 2.50 -23.97
N THR A 177 -13.86 2.67 -25.19
CA THR A 177 -14.01 1.71 -26.29
C THR A 177 -12.66 1.02 -26.52
N ALA A 178 -12.68 -0.29 -26.47
CA ALA A 178 -11.60 -1.15 -26.91
C ALA A 178 -11.81 -1.44 -28.40
N THR A 179 -10.78 -1.18 -29.22
CA THR A 179 -10.79 -1.42 -30.68
C THR A 179 -9.63 -2.36 -30.99
N ASP A 180 -9.91 -3.44 -31.71
CA ASP A 180 -8.90 -4.38 -32.20
C ASP A 180 -8.22 -3.89 -33.49
N ALA A 181 -7.24 -4.65 -34.00
CA ALA A 181 -6.52 -4.27 -35.21
C ALA A 181 -7.39 -4.36 -36.48
N GLU A 182 -8.46 -5.12 -36.45
CA GLU A 182 -9.44 -5.29 -37.53
C GLU A 182 -10.53 -4.22 -37.51
N GLY A 183 -10.54 -3.34 -36.48
CA GLY A 183 -11.49 -2.25 -36.30
C GLY A 183 -12.80 -2.65 -35.63
N GLN A 184 -12.89 -3.85 -35.06
CA GLN A 184 -14.04 -4.25 -34.24
C GLN A 184 -13.96 -3.61 -32.86
N THR A 185 -15.09 -3.31 -32.26
CA THR A 185 -15.14 -2.51 -31.04
C THR A 185 -16.01 -3.13 -29.96
N ALA A 186 -15.63 -2.89 -28.72
CA ALA A 186 -16.48 -3.12 -27.56
C ALA A 186 -16.36 -1.92 -26.60
N SER A 187 -17.49 -1.40 -26.14
CA SER A 187 -17.52 -0.24 -25.24
C SER A 187 -17.95 -0.64 -23.84
N ARG A 188 -17.39 0.03 -22.81
CA ARG A 188 -17.78 -0.17 -21.41
C ARG A 188 -17.70 1.13 -20.63
N SER A 189 -18.69 1.33 -19.75
CA SER A 189 -18.76 2.53 -18.90
C SER A 189 -18.12 2.29 -17.53
N PHE A 190 -17.40 3.30 -17.08
CA PHE A 190 -16.69 3.34 -15.81
C PHE A 190 -16.97 4.65 -15.08
N SER A 191 -16.64 4.69 -13.80
CA SER A 191 -16.60 5.91 -13.00
C SER A 191 -15.37 5.95 -12.10
N ILE A 192 -14.88 7.17 -11.82
CA ILE A 192 -13.84 7.44 -10.83
C ILE A 192 -14.35 8.58 -9.95
N ALA A 193 -14.38 8.36 -8.64
CA ALA A 193 -14.61 9.40 -7.66
C ALA A 193 -13.25 9.97 -7.23
N ALA A 194 -13.01 11.25 -7.55
CA ALA A 194 -11.88 12.00 -7.01
C ALA A 194 -12.38 12.75 -5.76
N ALA A 195 -11.70 12.59 -4.64
CA ALA A 195 -12.04 13.26 -3.39
C ALA A 195 -10.86 14.12 -2.92
N ASP A 196 -11.17 15.21 -2.22
CA ASP A 196 -10.14 16.05 -1.64
C ASP A 196 -9.31 15.26 -0.63
N SER A 197 -8.02 15.52 -0.58
CA SER A 197 -7.15 14.98 0.45
C SER A 197 -7.30 15.76 1.75
N PRO A 198 -7.09 15.13 2.93
CA PRO A 198 -7.11 15.87 4.17
C PRO A 198 -6.02 16.94 4.19
N THR A 199 -6.34 18.12 4.73
CA THR A 199 -5.37 19.21 4.97
C THR A 199 -4.82 19.17 6.38
N SER A 200 -5.40 18.36 7.26
CA SER A 200 -4.99 18.15 8.65
C SER A 200 -5.26 16.72 9.08
N ILE A 201 -4.40 16.20 9.94
CA ILE A 201 -4.52 14.89 10.57
C ILE A 201 -4.35 15.02 12.08
N ASN A 202 -4.95 14.10 12.87
CA ASN A 202 -4.54 13.90 14.25
C ASN A 202 -3.42 12.86 14.32
N TYR A 203 -2.46 13.07 15.20
CA TYR A 203 -1.40 12.10 15.43
C TYR A 203 -1.17 11.81 16.92
N LEU A 204 -0.72 10.59 17.20
CA LEU A 204 -0.05 10.17 18.42
C LEU A 204 1.32 9.63 18.04
N LEU A 205 2.38 10.21 18.58
CA LEU A 205 3.76 9.80 18.37
C LEU A 205 4.37 9.45 19.70
N VAL A 206 4.79 8.21 19.87
CA VAL A 206 5.45 7.70 21.08
C VAL A 206 6.80 7.11 20.71
N ALA A 207 7.85 7.56 21.35
CA ALA A 207 9.21 7.02 21.19
C ALA A 207 9.40 5.69 21.93
N GLY A 208 10.53 5.02 21.70
CA GLY A 208 10.91 3.83 22.46
C GLY A 208 11.19 4.16 23.93
N GLY A 209 10.76 3.31 24.85
CA GLY A 209 11.09 3.42 26.29
C GLY A 209 12.54 3.07 26.58
N GLY A 210 13.11 3.63 27.62
CA GLY A 210 14.44 3.31 28.15
C GLY A 210 14.49 1.96 28.83
N ALA A 211 15.65 1.33 28.88
CA ALA A 211 15.86 0.07 29.60
C ALA A 211 15.88 0.28 31.11
N GLY A 212 15.46 -0.72 31.91
CA GLY A 212 15.64 -0.76 33.32
C GLY A 212 17.10 -1.03 33.70
N GLY A 213 17.55 -0.43 34.83
CA GLY A 213 18.89 -0.60 35.33
C GLY A 213 19.17 -2.03 35.82
N ALA A 214 20.38 -2.52 35.62
CA ALA A 214 20.82 -3.77 36.26
C ALA A 214 21.00 -3.52 37.78
N TYR A 215 20.39 -4.35 38.58
CA TYR A 215 20.34 -4.16 40.03
C TYR A 215 19.94 -2.71 40.41
N GLY A 216 18.89 -2.22 39.75
CA GLY A 216 18.63 -0.79 39.79
C GLY A 216 17.25 -0.37 39.36
N ALA A 217 17.21 0.79 38.79
CA ALA A 217 16.03 1.61 38.59
C ALA A 217 15.19 1.25 37.38
N GLY A 218 13.95 1.70 37.38
CA GLY A 218 13.09 1.62 36.21
C GLY A 218 13.55 2.55 35.11
N GLY A 219 13.44 2.10 33.85
CA GLY A 219 13.62 2.93 32.65
C GLY A 219 12.49 3.95 32.48
N GLY A 220 12.81 5.13 31.97
CA GLY A 220 11.82 6.14 31.63
C GLY A 220 11.03 5.72 30.39
N ALA A 221 9.80 6.17 30.29
CA ALA A 221 8.99 6.00 29.10
C ALA A 221 9.52 6.83 27.92
N GLY A 222 9.21 6.41 26.73
CA GLY A 222 9.40 7.21 25.51
C GLY A 222 8.59 8.49 25.56
N GLY A 223 9.13 9.56 24.98
CA GLY A 223 8.42 10.83 24.85
C GLY A 223 7.16 10.68 24.02
N LEU A 224 6.09 11.33 24.47
CA LEU A 224 4.78 11.29 23.81
C LEU A 224 4.41 12.68 23.31
N LEU A 225 4.03 12.74 22.03
CA LEU A 225 3.48 13.92 21.36
C LEU A 225 2.12 13.56 20.76
N THR A 226 1.16 14.44 20.89
CA THR A 226 -0.16 14.31 20.26
C THR A 226 -0.71 15.68 19.97
N ASN A 227 -1.22 15.88 18.77
CA ASN A 227 -1.88 17.12 18.35
C ASN A 227 -2.47 16.91 16.96
N ASP A 228 -2.96 17.99 16.36
CA ASP A 228 -3.25 18.10 14.95
C ASP A 228 -1.97 18.48 14.20
N LEU A 229 -1.84 17.99 12.97
CA LEU A 229 -0.75 18.31 12.06
C LEU A 229 -1.34 18.75 10.73
N SER A 230 -1.04 19.97 10.32
CA SER A 230 -1.34 20.42 8.95
C SER A 230 -0.45 19.69 7.96
N ILE A 231 -1.05 19.19 6.90
CA ILE A 231 -0.37 18.42 5.86
C ILE A 231 -0.72 18.96 4.47
N SER A 232 0.05 18.56 3.48
CA SER A 232 -0.21 18.86 2.06
C SER A 232 -0.41 17.57 1.29
N SER A 233 -1.38 17.59 0.38
CA SER A 233 -1.65 16.48 -0.53
C SER A 233 -0.43 16.14 -1.40
N GLY A 234 -0.23 14.85 -1.68
CA GLY A 234 0.86 14.35 -2.52
C GLY A 234 2.24 14.36 -1.87
N VAL A 235 2.38 14.89 -0.65
CA VAL A 235 3.64 14.88 0.10
C VAL A 235 3.82 13.54 0.80
N ILE A 236 5.02 12.97 0.68
CA ILE A 236 5.40 11.75 1.41
C ILE A 236 5.87 12.14 2.82
N TYR A 237 5.16 11.65 3.83
CA TYR A 237 5.56 11.80 5.23
C TYR A 237 6.22 10.50 5.70
N THR A 238 7.49 10.60 6.08
CA THR A 238 8.26 9.45 6.62
C THR A 238 7.97 9.29 8.10
N VAL A 239 7.63 8.08 8.51
CA VAL A 239 7.38 7.67 9.88
C VAL A 239 8.54 6.79 10.34
N THR A 240 9.22 7.19 11.42
CA THR A 240 10.26 6.39 12.07
C THR A 240 9.77 5.93 13.42
N ILE A 241 9.90 4.64 13.70
CA ILE A 241 9.54 4.03 14.99
C ILE A 241 10.81 3.73 15.79
N GLY A 242 10.92 4.30 16.98
CA GLY A 242 12.02 4.07 17.89
C GLY A 242 11.94 2.71 18.57
N SER A 243 13.04 1.97 18.59
CA SER A 243 13.17 0.75 19.40
C SER A 243 13.26 1.08 20.89
N GLY A 244 12.84 0.15 21.73
CA GLY A 244 13.14 0.21 23.17
C GLY A 244 14.63 0.07 23.46
N GLY A 245 15.07 0.65 24.55
CA GLY A 245 16.43 0.47 25.07
C GLY A 245 16.68 -0.97 25.53
N THR A 246 17.95 -1.39 25.49
CA THR A 246 18.36 -2.74 25.89
C THR A 246 19.00 -2.72 27.27
N SER A 247 18.78 -3.77 28.05
CA SER A 247 19.40 -3.98 29.35
C SER A 247 20.23 -5.26 29.37
N THR A 248 21.44 -5.16 29.88
CA THR A 248 22.30 -6.28 30.19
C THR A 248 22.84 -6.12 31.64
N THR A 249 23.53 -7.10 32.15
CA THR A 249 24.20 -6.98 33.50
C THR A 249 25.25 -5.89 33.52
N SER A 250 25.80 -5.48 32.37
CA SER A 250 26.89 -4.51 32.24
C SER A 250 26.53 -3.18 31.59
N SER A 251 25.37 -3.06 30.94
CA SER A 251 24.99 -1.87 30.17
C SER A 251 23.49 -1.69 30.14
N THR A 252 23.06 -0.45 30.10
CA THR A 252 21.66 -0.02 29.81
C THR A 252 21.67 1.08 28.81
N THR A 253 20.68 1.12 27.92
CA THR A 253 20.57 2.14 26.87
C THR A 253 19.25 2.88 26.94
N ASN A 254 19.26 4.13 26.50
CA ASN A 254 18.04 4.87 26.26
C ASN A 254 17.22 4.21 25.14
N GLY A 255 15.94 4.48 25.10
CA GLY A 255 15.12 4.20 23.92
C GLY A 255 15.53 5.05 22.73
N ALA A 256 15.17 4.62 21.52
CA ALA A 256 15.37 5.38 20.31
C ALA A 256 14.21 6.35 20.05
N ASN A 257 14.49 7.42 19.31
CA ASN A 257 13.49 8.42 18.95
C ASN A 257 12.50 7.84 17.93
N SER A 258 11.24 8.29 18.00
CA SER A 258 10.27 8.18 16.91
C SER A 258 10.07 9.53 16.25
N SER A 259 9.75 9.56 14.96
CA SER A 259 9.53 10.84 14.26
C SER A 259 8.51 10.75 13.13
N ILE A 260 7.94 11.92 12.78
CA ILE A 260 7.22 12.17 11.54
C ILE A 260 7.91 13.34 10.85
N SER A 261 8.33 13.14 9.61
CA SER A 261 9.02 14.14 8.80
C SER A 261 8.49 14.18 7.37
N GLY A 262 8.56 15.32 6.72
CA GLY A 262 8.11 15.51 5.34
C GLY A 262 8.26 16.97 4.91
N SER A 263 8.09 17.24 3.63
CA SER A 263 8.12 18.62 3.13
C SER A 263 6.94 19.41 3.70
N GLY A 264 7.17 20.67 4.03
CA GLY A 264 6.14 21.58 4.54
C GLY A 264 5.84 21.46 6.04
N ILE A 265 6.47 20.54 6.77
CA ILE A 265 6.34 20.44 8.23
C ILE A 265 7.70 20.51 8.92
N THR A 266 7.71 21.04 10.15
CA THR A 266 8.83 20.82 11.06
C THR A 266 8.80 19.37 11.53
N THR A 267 9.94 18.66 11.46
CA THR A 267 10.04 17.27 11.92
C THR A 267 9.57 17.15 13.37
N LEU A 268 8.56 16.35 13.60
CA LEU A 268 8.12 15.98 14.94
C LEU A 268 9.01 14.86 15.45
N THR A 269 9.60 15.04 16.63
CA THR A 269 10.49 14.03 17.23
C THR A 269 10.06 13.76 18.66
N GLY A 270 9.60 12.55 18.91
CA GLY A 270 9.48 11.97 20.24
C GLY A 270 10.87 11.48 20.69
N ILE A 271 11.33 11.95 21.81
CA ILE A 271 12.65 11.58 22.37
C ILE A 271 12.55 10.24 23.09
N GLY A 272 13.49 9.35 22.85
CA GLY A 272 13.55 8.05 23.55
C GLY A 272 13.61 8.21 25.05
N GLY A 273 13.03 7.26 25.78
CA GLY A 273 13.04 7.23 27.25
C GLY A 273 14.44 7.04 27.81
N GLY A 274 14.74 7.67 28.93
CA GLY A 274 16.02 7.55 29.63
C GLY A 274 16.23 6.17 30.25
N ALA A 275 17.43 5.63 30.18
CA ALA A 275 17.78 4.37 30.85
C ALA A 275 17.76 4.53 32.38
N GLY A 276 17.35 3.49 33.10
CA GLY A 276 17.43 3.42 34.55
C GLY A 276 18.87 3.33 35.04
N GLY A 277 19.15 4.02 36.15
CA GLY A 277 20.45 3.97 36.87
C GLY A 277 20.79 2.57 37.34
N ARG A 278 22.08 2.26 37.42
CA ARG A 278 22.62 0.95 37.84
C ARG A 278 23.25 1.05 39.24
N SER A 279 23.21 -0.06 39.97
CA SER A 279 23.82 -0.19 41.32
C SER A 279 24.81 -1.36 41.39
N PRO A 280 25.68 -1.44 42.45
CA PRO A 280 25.99 -0.44 43.45
C PRO A 280 27.22 0.43 43.16
N PHE A 281 27.96 0.21 42.06
CA PHE A 281 29.32 0.76 41.92
C PHE A 281 29.55 1.78 40.81
N GLN A 282 28.65 1.98 39.85
CA GLN A 282 28.81 2.96 38.77
C GLN A 282 27.46 3.42 38.20
N ASN A 283 27.30 4.74 37.99
CA ASN A 283 26.17 5.35 37.31
C ASN A 283 24.80 5.06 37.96
N ALA A 284 24.67 5.28 39.25
CA ALA A 284 23.39 5.17 39.95
C ALA A 284 22.34 6.19 39.47
N GLN A 285 22.75 7.26 38.76
CA GLN A 285 21.84 8.27 38.23
C GLN A 285 21.02 7.75 37.04
N GLY A 286 19.79 8.16 37.00
CA GLY A 286 18.92 7.91 35.85
C GLY A 286 19.34 8.77 34.65
N ALA A 287 19.25 8.22 33.43
CA ALA A 287 19.51 8.98 32.23
C ALA A 287 18.34 9.89 31.88
N ASN A 288 18.65 11.04 31.25
CA ASN A 288 17.65 11.94 30.69
C ASN A 288 17.02 11.32 29.42
N GLY A 289 15.77 11.69 29.14
CA GLY A 289 15.07 11.21 27.95
C GLY A 289 13.76 11.93 27.68
N GLY A 290 12.90 11.36 26.87
CA GLY A 290 11.52 11.81 26.74
C GLY A 290 10.84 11.84 28.08
N SER A 291 10.85 10.70 28.80
CA SER A 291 10.75 10.64 30.27
C SER A 291 12.09 10.15 30.84
N GLY A 292 12.47 10.65 32.02
CA GLY A 292 13.72 10.30 32.64
C GLY A 292 13.73 8.90 33.27
N GLY A 293 14.88 8.20 33.24
CA GLY A 293 15.08 6.95 34.00
C GLY A 293 15.10 7.21 35.48
N GLY A 294 14.69 6.26 36.31
CA GLY A 294 14.85 6.29 37.76
C GLY A 294 16.32 6.17 38.16
N SER A 295 16.68 6.51 39.41
CA SER A 295 18.02 6.28 39.93
C SER A 295 18.15 4.92 40.59
N GLY A 296 19.32 4.28 40.43
CA GLY A 296 19.70 3.09 41.17
C GLY A 296 20.00 3.38 42.63
N THR A 297 20.15 2.34 43.45
CA THR A 297 20.61 2.45 44.85
C THR A 297 22.09 2.84 44.88
N ALA A 298 22.46 3.77 45.71
CA ALA A 298 23.84 4.17 45.93
C ALA A 298 24.16 3.91 47.43
N ASP A 299 25.34 3.32 47.72
CA ASP A 299 25.78 3.03 49.05
C ASP A 299 25.76 4.31 49.90
N ASN A 300 24.73 4.47 50.75
CA ASN A 300 24.46 5.62 51.62
C ASN A 300 24.48 7.02 50.95
N ASN A 301 24.50 7.11 49.64
CA ASN A 301 24.48 8.35 48.85
C ASN A 301 23.15 8.58 48.19
N VAL A 302 22.79 9.85 48.00
CA VAL A 302 21.64 10.25 47.18
C VAL A 302 21.98 10.13 45.70
N ALA A 303 21.09 9.51 44.93
CA ALA A 303 21.17 9.48 43.46
C ALA A 303 19.89 10.07 42.87
N THR A 304 20.03 10.86 41.82
CA THR A 304 18.90 11.55 41.22
C THR A 304 18.35 10.79 40.02
N GLY A 305 17.03 10.79 39.87
CA GLY A 305 16.38 10.35 38.64
C GLY A 305 16.73 11.26 37.47
N GLY A 306 16.71 10.71 36.27
CA GLY A 306 16.91 11.45 35.01
C GLY A 306 15.81 12.49 34.76
N LEU A 307 16.11 13.51 34.00
CA LEU A 307 15.16 14.53 33.63
C LEU A 307 14.33 14.08 32.43
N GLY A 308 13.03 14.32 32.50
CA GLY A 308 12.13 14.21 31.35
C GLY A 308 12.17 15.51 30.52
N THR A 309 11.84 15.42 29.26
CA THR A 309 11.76 16.56 28.35
C THR A 309 10.59 17.46 28.72
N ALA A 310 10.88 18.62 29.29
CA ALA A 310 9.87 19.52 29.82
C ALA A 310 9.11 20.35 28.78
N GLY A 311 9.61 20.42 27.55
CA GLY A 311 8.95 21.09 26.43
C GLY A 311 9.19 22.55 26.26
N PRO A 312 8.40 23.36 25.50
CA PRO A 312 7.13 23.00 24.84
C PRO A 312 7.27 22.22 23.52
N PRO A 313 6.44 21.20 23.25
CA PRO A 313 5.53 20.56 24.18
C PRO A 313 6.26 19.61 25.15
N ARG A 314 5.72 19.44 26.35
CA ARG A 314 6.23 18.44 27.30
C ARG A 314 6.06 17.04 26.71
N GLN A 315 7.10 16.21 26.77
CA GLN A 315 7.07 14.84 26.26
C GLN A 315 7.02 13.79 27.38
N GLY A 316 7.46 14.14 28.60
CA GLY A 316 7.43 13.26 29.73
C GLY A 316 7.95 13.91 31.01
N TYR A 317 8.02 13.13 32.08
CA TYR A 317 8.38 13.57 33.41
C TYR A 317 9.67 12.90 33.90
N ASN A 318 10.21 13.44 34.99
CA ASN A 318 11.46 12.95 35.59
C ASN A 318 11.26 11.54 36.18
N GLY A 319 12.34 10.80 36.24
CA GLY A 319 12.42 9.56 37.04
C GLY A 319 12.51 9.86 38.53
N GLY A 320 12.15 8.88 39.35
CA GLY A 320 12.27 8.91 40.80
C GLY A 320 13.73 8.81 41.25
N SER A 321 14.01 9.41 42.41
CA SER A 321 15.33 9.48 43.02
C SER A 321 15.51 8.43 44.13
N PHE A 322 16.76 8.09 44.42
CA PHE A 322 17.16 7.34 45.64
C PHE A 322 17.68 8.35 46.67
N ASN A 323 16.95 8.49 47.78
CA ASN A 323 17.21 9.47 48.80
C ASN A 323 17.92 8.87 50.04
N GLY A 324 18.59 7.72 49.87
CA GLY A 324 19.21 6.97 50.97
C GLY A 324 18.20 6.18 51.79
N GLY A 325 18.66 5.49 52.85
CA GLY A 325 17.84 4.74 53.78
C GLY A 325 17.86 3.22 53.55
N ALA A 326 17.37 2.46 54.57
CA ALA A 326 17.48 1.00 54.63
C ALA A 326 16.51 0.22 53.71
N ASN A 327 15.63 0.90 52.99
CA ASN A 327 14.58 0.28 52.20
C ASN A 327 14.99 -0.02 50.76
N TYR A 328 16.19 -0.17 50.41
CA TYR A 328 16.82 -0.65 49.15
C TYR A 328 15.92 -0.75 47.88
N TYR A 329 14.92 0.13 47.70
CA TYR A 329 14.20 0.30 46.46
C TYR A 329 14.90 1.34 45.58
N ALA A 330 15.11 1.04 44.35
CA ALA A 330 15.55 2.02 43.37
C ALA A 330 14.38 2.89 42.90
N GLY A 331 14.67 4.07 42.36
CA GLY A 331 13.66 4.96 41.80
C GLY A 331 12.93 4.36 40.59
N GLY A 332 11.65 4.66 40.45
CA GLY A 332 10.87 4.33 39.28
C GLY A 332 11.19 5.26 38.10
N GLY A 333 11.07 4.77 36.87
CA GLY A 333 11.17 5.61 35.68
C GLY A 333 10.01 6.59 35.56
N GLY A 334 10.23 7.76 34.98
CA GLY A 334 9.18 8.72 34.66
C GLY A 334 8.25 8.19 33.54
N GLY A 335 6.98 8.57 33.60
CA GLY A 335 6.01 8.35 32.56
C GLY A 335 5.72 9.62 31.76
N ALA A 336 4.97 9.53 30.70
CA ALA A 336 4.52 10.70 29.95
C ALA A 336 3.48 11.53 30.73
N GLY A 337 2.75 10.91 31.68
CA GLY A 337 1.70 11.54 32.47
C GLY A 337 2.10 11.95 33.88
N ALA A 338 3.13 11.34 34.45
CA ALA A 338 3.58 11.65 35.82
C ALA A 338 5.05 11.28 36.03
N VAL A 339 5.63 11.86 37.13
CA VAL A 339 6.98 11.51 37.61
C VAL A 339 7.03 10.04 38.07
N GLY A 340 8.22 9.46 38.02
CA GLY A 340 8.50 8.21 38.68
C GLY A 340 8.62 8.43 40.22
N TYR A 341 8.27 7.45 41.03
CA TYR A 341 8.29 7.56 42.48
C TYR A 341 9.67 7.25 43.04
N ASP A 342 10.02 8.01 44.04
CA ASP A 342 11.26 7.84 44.82
C ASP A 342 11.23 6.56 45.68
N ASN A 343 12.40 6.13 46.19
CA ASN A 343 12.50 4.99 47.07
C ASN A 343 11.82 5.19 48.44
N ASN A 344 11.68 6.43 48.92
CA ASN A 344 11.07 6.80 50.17
C ASN A 344 9.60 7.26 50.05
N ALA A 345 8.98 7.08 48.87
CA ALA A 345 7.54 7.31 48.72
C ALA A 345 6.72 6.47 49.70
N PRO A 346 5.46 6.82 50.02
CA PRO A 346 4.60 6.00 50.88
C PRO A 346 4.59 4.52 50.44
N SER A 347 4.47 3.61 51.39
CA SER A 347 4.77 2.16 51.28
C SER A 347 4.28 1.48 50.00
N ASP A 348 3.13 1.91 49.45
CA ASP A 348 2.55 1.29 48.27
C ASP A 348 3.07 1.86 46.92
N ASN A 349 3.91 2.90 46.97
CA ASN A 349 4.40 3.60 45.81
C ASN A 349 5.93 3.63 45.65
N GLN A 350 6.65 2.97 46.56
CA GLN A 350 8.14 2.99 46.55
C GLN A 350 8.68 2.46 45.21
N GLY A 351 9.46 3.31 44.53
CA GLY A 351 10.06 2.99 43.26
C GLY A 351 9.07 2.72 42.08
N LYS A 352 7.80 3.02 42.27
CA LYS A 352 6.79 2.78 41.21
C LYS A 352 7.05 3.66 40.00
N GLY A 353 6.80 3.11 38.81
CA GLY A 353 6.89 3.87 37.53
C GLY A 353 5.79 4.91 37.41
N GLY A 354 6.12 6.07 36.82
CA GLY A 354 5.17 7.12 36.49
C GLY A 354 4.14 6.63 35.48
N ILE A 355 2.88 7.05 35.65
CA ILE A 355 1.82 6.68 34.71
C ILE A 355 2.02 7.36 33.35
N GLY A 356 1.56 6.73 32.31
CA GLY A 356 1.50 7.29 30.96
C GLY A 356 0.28 8.20 30.74
N VAL A 357 0.04 8.54 29.50
CA VAL A 357 -1.09 9.35 29.05
C VAL A 357 -2.10 8.48 28.33
N THR A 358 -3.38 8.72 28.56
CA THR A 358 -4.46 8.07 27.81
C THR A 358 -4.65 8.74 26.45
N SER A 359 -4.93 7.94 25.41
CA SER A 359 -5.35 8.42 24.11
C SER A 359 -6.45 7.53 23.55
N SER A 360 -7.46 8.15 22.94
CA SER A 360 -8.53 7.46 22.21
C SER A 360 -8.34 7.50 20.70
N ILE A 361 -7.15 7.82 20.22
CA ILE A 361 -6.86 7.99 18.79
C ILE A 361 -7.13 6.71 17.97
N THR A 362 -7.03 5.54 18.60
CA THR A 362 -7.31 4.23 18.00
C THR A 362 -8.78 3.80 18.07
N GLY A 363 -9.67 4.68 18.54
CA GLY A 363 -11.09 4.39 18.79
C GLY A 363 -11.39 3.85 20.19
N THR A 364 -10.38 3.40 20.94
CA THR A 364 -10.50 2.95 22.33
C THR A 364 -9.51 3.68 23.22
N SER A 365 -9.92 4.02 24.45
CA SER A 365 -9.03 4.68 25.43
C SER A 365 -7.94 3.72 25.90
N THR A 366 -6.69 4.07 25.58
CA THR A 366 -5.51 3.25 25.90
C THR A 366 -4.42 4.13 26.51
N TYR A 367 -3.72 3.63 27.56
CA TYR A 367 -2.56 4.29 28.12
C TYR A 367 -1.31 4.01 27.28
N TYR A 368 -0.47 5.03 27.08
CA TYR A 368 0.84 4.95 26.41
C TYR A 368 1.91 5.59 27.27
N ALA A 369 3.15 5.17 27.09
CA ALA A 369 4.33 5.76 27.69
C ALA A 369 4.31 5.76 29.23
N GLY A 370 4.10 4.60 29.85
CA GLY A 370 4.28 4.39 31.27
C GLY A 370 5.74 4.07 31.63
N GLY A 371 6.26 4.62 32.74
CA GLY A 371 7.62 4.36 33.21
C GLY A 371 7.77 2.97 33.85
N GLY A 372 8.98 2.41 33.84
CA GLY A 372 9.30 1.14 34.51
C GLY A 372 9.37 1.26 36.05
N GLY A 373 9.02 0.21 36.77
CA GLY A 373 9.21 0.12 38.21
C GLY A 373 10.68 -0.12 38.59
N GLY A 374 11.16 0.45 39.67
CA GLY A 374 12.48 0.19 40.23
C GLY A 374 12.62 -1.22 40.79
N GLY A 375 13.81 -1.81 40.75
CA GLY A 375 14.13 -3.04 41.46
C GLY A 375 14.31 -2.79 42.96
N GLY A 376 14.12 -3.80 43.78
CA GLY A 376 14.25 -3.66 45.22
C GLY A 376 14.66 -4.95 45.92
N PHE A 377 15.08 -4.80 47.20
CA PHE A 377 15.41 -5.93 48.08
C PHE A 377 14.17 -6.50 48.79
N ASN A 378 13.18 -5.67 49.10
CA ASN A 378 12.07 -6.03 49.99
C ASN A 378 10.69 -6.08 49.27
N GLY A 379 10.61 -6.09 47.94
CA GLY A 379 9.35 -6.17 47.24
C GLY A 379 9.43 -5.80 45.78
N LEU A 380 8.29 -5.80 45.13
CA LEU A 380 8.13 -5.55 43.71
C LEU A 380 7.58 -4.15 43.48
N SER A 381 8.28 -3.35 42.69
CA SER A 381 7.72 -2.06 42.23
C SER A 381 7.01 -2.22 40.91
N TYR A 382 5.78 -1.73 40.82
CA TYR A 382 4.98 -1.80 39.60
C TYR A 382 5.40 -0.73 38.57
N GLY A 383 5.37 -1.09 37.35
CA GLY A 383 5.46 -0.13 36.26
C GLY A 383 4.21 0.74 36.18
N GLY A 384 4.34 1.93 35.60
CA GLY A 384 3.23 2.84 35.32
C GLY A 384 2.29 2.28 34.27
N LEU A 385 0.99 2.63 34.36
CA LEU A 385 0.03 2.36 33.28
C LEU A 385 0.54 2.95 31.96
N GLY A 386 0.37 2.21 30.88
CA GLY A 386 0.93 2.59 29.58
C GLY A 386 2.15 1.77 29.18
N GLY A 387 2.24 0.56 29.73
CA GLY A 387 3.22 -0.43 29.29
C GLY A 387 4.51 -0.45 30.08
N GLY A 388 4.59 0.21 31.22
CA GLY A 388 5.78 0.14 32.09
C GLY A 388 6.05 -1.28 32.62
N GLY A 389 7.29 -1.75 32.52
CA GLY A 389 7.73 -3.02 33.04
C GLY A 389 7.82 -3.02 34.58
N ARG A 390 7.55 -4.15 35.22
CA ARG A 390 7.67 -4.31 36.68
C ARG A 390 9.12 -4.51 37.09
N GLY A 391 9.53 -3.90 38.17
CA GLY A 391 10.84 -4.12 38.78
C GLY A 391 10.97 -5.52 39.43
N GLY A 392 12.18 -6.07 39.45
CA GLY A 392 12.51 -7.32 40.09
C GLY A 392 12.63 -7.16 41.62
N GLY A 393 12.30 -8.21 42.37
CA GLY A 393 12.43 -8.31 43.83
C GLY A 393 13.43 -9.38 44.24
N SER A 394 13.53 -9.64 45.57
CA SER A 394 14.44 -10.66 46.14
C SER A 394 13.80 -12.04 46.31
N THR A 395 12.48 -12.18 46.27
CA THR A 395 11.79 -13.39 46.71
C THR A 395 11.09 -14.19 45.61
N GLU A 396 10.65 -13.58 44.51
CA GLU A 396 9.86 -14.31 43.50
C GLU A 396 10.39 -14.15 42.06
N THR A 397 10.78 -12.97 41.66
CA THR A 397 11.34 -12.72 40.33
C THR A 397 12.46 -11.70 40.45
N PHE A 398 13.68 -12.14 40.19
CA PHE A 398 14.84 -11.27 40.28
C PHE A 398 15.04 -10.33 39.11
N THR A 399 14.52 -10.70 37.91
CA THR A 399 14.64 -9.92 36.70
C THR A 399 13.52 -8.90 36.59
N GLY A 400 13.85 -7.68 36.18
CA GLY A 400 12.86 -6.70 35.77
C GLY A 400 12.17 -7.16 34.49
N THR A 401 10.86 -6.88 34.33
CA THR A 401 10.15 -7.20 33.11
C THR A 401 10.36 -6.13 32.04
N ALA A 402 10.31 -6.53 30.77
CA ALA A 402 10.37 -5.57 29.68
C ALA A 402 9.15 -4.65 29.69
N GLY A 403 9.32 -3.43 29.19
CA GLY A 403 8.24 -2.56 28.81
C GLY A 403 7.44 -3.17 27.65
N SER A 404 6.14 -2.92 27.63
CA SER A 404 5.25 -3.44 26.58
C SER A 404 5.65 -2.85 25.22
N ILE A 405 5.73 -3.71 24.21
CA ILE A 405 5.98 -3.29 22.81
C ILE A 405 4.85 -2.38 22.30
N ASN A 406 5.19 -1.45 21.43
CA ASN A 406 4.24 -0.53 20.78
C ASN A 406 3.48 0.37 21.76
N THR A 407 4.10 0.66 22.91
CA THR A 407 3.53 1.59 23.92
C THR A 407 4.53 2.66 24.34
N GLY A 408 5.83 2.47 24.05
CA GLY A 408 6.90 3.32 24.57
C GLY A 408 7.14 3.13 26.07
N GLY A 409 6.69 2.00 26.65
CA GLY A 409 6.85 1.73 28.09
C GLY A 409 8.31 1.54 28.49
N GLY A 410 8.74 2.09 29.65
CA GLY A 410 10.06 1.87 30.22
C GLY A 410 10.21 0.44 30.77
N GLY A 411 11.43 -0.14 30.72
CA GLY A 411 11.73 -1.44 31.28
C GLY A 411 11.85 -1.37 32.82
N GLY A 412 11.44 -2.44 33.53
CA GLY A 412 11.59 -2.57 34.98
C GLY A 412 13.05 -2.79 35.39
N GLY A 413 13.47 -2.26 36.53
CA GLY A 413 14.80 -2.48 37.09
C GLY A 413 15.04 -3.92 37.55
N GLY A 414 16.28 -4.39 37.51
CA GLY A 414 16.66 -5.70 38.06
C GLY A 414 16.66 -5.71 39.58
N GLY A 415 16.30 -6.83 40.20
CA GLY A 415 16.36 -7.05 41.65
C GLY A 415 17.71 -7.56 42.10
N TYR A 416 17.78 -8.07 43.35
CA TYR A 416 18.98 -8.62 43.95
C TYR A 416 18.82 -10.12 44.30
N SER A 417 19.79 -10.94 43.88
CA SER A 417 19.85 -12.37 44.20
C SER A 417 21.31 -12.83 44.32
N GLY A 418 22.07 -12.18 45.19
CA GLY A 418 23.48 -12.53 45.39
C GLY A 418 24.41 -12.13 44.24
N GLY A 419 23.93 -11.47 43.21
CA GLY A 419 24.67 -11.00 42.03
C GLY A 419 23.89 -9.93 41.23
N VAL A 420 24.56 -9.37 40.21
CA VAL A 420 23.98 -8.34 39.34
C VAL A 420 22.98 -8.96 38.39
N ILE A 421 21.75 -8.57 38.47
CA ILE A 421 20.66 -9.03 37.63
C ILE A 421 20.21 -7.91 36.66
N ALA A 422 20.10 -8.25 35.39
CA ALA A 422 19.67 -7.30 34.38
C ALA A 422 18.24 -6.81 34.63
N GLY A 423 17.98 -5.57 34.29
CA GLY A 423 16.63 -5.05 34.19
C GLY A 423 15.93 -5.51 32.89
N GLY A 424 14.69 -5.13 32.71
CA GLY A 424 13.94 -5.35 31.50
C GLY A 424 14.34 -4.35 30.40
N SER A 425 14.26 -4.76 29.15
CA SER A 425 14.36 -3.84 28.00
C SER A 425 13.17 -2.88 27.95
N GLY A 426 13.33 -1.69 27.39
CA GLY A 426 12.21 -0.81 27.09
C GLY A 426 11.32 -1.37 25.97
N GLY A 427 10.07 -0.96 25.93
CA GLY A 427 9.14 -1.26 24.85
C GLY A 427 9.38 -0.35 23.64
N SER A 428 9.11 -0.85 22.45
CA SER A 428 9.16 -0.02 21.23
C SER A 428 8.12 1.10 21.25
N GLY A 429 8.39 2.16 20.48
CA GLY A 429 7.45 3.24 20.22
C GLY A 429 6.32 2.82 19.28
N ILE A 430 5.48 3.79 18.99
CA ILE A 430 4.34 3.67 18.07
C ILE A 430 4.01 5.03 17.49
N VAL A 431 3.53 5.06 16.22
CA VAL A 431 2.89 6.25 15.63
C VAL A 431 1.51 5.86 15.16
N VAL A 432 0.51 6.65 15.55
CA VAL A 432 -0.86 6.51 15.07
C VAL A 432 -1.25 7.80 14.38
N ILE A 433 -1.78 7.68 13.18
CA ILE A 433 -2.30 8.79 12.38
C ILE A 433 -3.75 8.49 12.08
N ARG A 434 -4.62 9.49 12.28
CA ARG A 434 -6.02 9.39 11.84
C ARG A 434 -6.53 10.66 11.19
N TYR A 435 -7.48 10.49 10.29
CA TYR A 435 -8.23 11.56 9.63
C TYR A 435 -9.65 11.10 9.30
N ALA A 436 -10.54 12.02 8.94
CA ALA A 436 -11.95 11.70 8.67
C ALA A 436 -12.08 10.67 7.53
N ASP A 437 -12.95 9.69 7.69
CA ASP A 437 -13.15 8.57 6.74
C ASP A 437 -13.81 8.99 5.42
N THR A 438 -14.28 10.24 5.35
CA THR A 438 -14.79 10.86 4.12
C THR A 438 -13.69 11.11 3.06
N TYR A 439 -12.42 11.17 3.47
CA TYR A 439 -11.29 11.31 2.56
C TYR A 439 -10.84 9.94 1.98
N PRO A 440 -10.12 9.91 0.85
CA PRO A 440 -9.57 8.67 0.29
C PRO A 440 -8.63 7.95 1.25
N ASP A 441 -8.34 6.67 0.94
CA ASP A 441 -7.27 5.93 1.63
C ASP A 441 -5.91 6.53 1.29
N ALA A 442 -5.05 6.66 2.31
CA ALA A 442 -3.67 7.08 2.13
C ALA A 442 -2.83 5.95 1.52
N VAL A 443 -1.84 6.32 0.71
CA VAL A 443 -0.81 5.39 0.24
C VAL A 443 0.25 5.22 1.32
N VAL A 444 0.54 3.96 1.71
CA VAL A 444 1.43 3.68 2.84
C VAL A 444 2.52 2.66 2.49
N THR A 445 3.66 2.76 3.19
CA THR A 445 4.69 1.72 3.24
C THR A 445 4.94 1.30 4.70
N GLY A 446 5.68 0.20 4.93
CA GLY A 446 5.97 -0.30 6.28
C GLY A 446 4.82 -1.05 6.94
N SER A 447 3.78 -1.40 6.16
CA SER A 447 2.65 -2.25 6.57
C SER A 447 1.96 -1.83 7.89
N PRO A 448 1.51 -0.58 8.06
CA PRO A 448 0.74 -0.19 9.22
C PRO A 448 -0.57 -0.97 9.30
N THR A 449 -1.06 -1.21 10.50
CA THR A 449 -2.43 -1.71 10.66
C THR A 449 -3.41 -0.60 10.31
N PHE A 450 -4.33 -0.88 9.39
CA PHE A 450 -5.39 0.04 8.95
C PHE A 450 -6.75 -0.38 9.52
N THR A 451 -7.50 0.59 10.03
CA THR A 451 -8.88 0.40 10.50
C THR A 451 -9.73 1.64 10.21
N THR A 452 -11.03 1.43 9.94
CA THR A 452 -12.02 2.52 9.85
C THR A 452 -13.02 2.35 10.98
N THR A 453 -13.13 3.35 11.86
CA THR A 453 -14.07 3.33 12.99
C THR A 453 -14.33 4.74 13.50
N GLY A 454 -15.54 4.97 14.01
CA GLY A 454 -15.93 6.24 14.63
C GLY A 454 -15.83 7.46 13.72
N GLY A 455 -16.00 7.30 12.39
CA GLY A 455 -15.85 8.37 11.41
C GLY A 455 -14.40 8.70 11.04
N TYR A 456 -13.45 7.80 11.35
CA TYR A 456 -12.03 8.00 11.07
C TYR A 456 -11.39 6.81 10.37
N LYS A 457 -10.44 7.10 9.47
CA LYS A 457 -9.42 6.19 8.98
C LYS A 457 -8.19 6.29 9.88
N ILE A 458 -7.74 5.16 10.40
CA ILE A 458 -6.68 5.07 11.42
C ILE A 458 -5.57 4.18 10.90
N TYR A 459 -4.35 4.72 10.83
CA TYR A 459 -3.13 4.03 10.45
C TYR A 459 -2.20 3.91 11.66
N LYS A 460 -1.96 2.69 12.10
CA LYS A 460 -1.12 2.39 13.27
C LYS A 460 0.21 1.78 12.82
N PHE A 461 1.29 2.55 12.91
CA PHE A 461 2.66 2.15 12.60
C PHE A 461 3.34 1.56 13.82
N THR A 462 3.75 0.30 13.74
CA THR A 462 4.58 -0.41 14.71
C THR A 462 5.97 -0.72 14.17
N SER A 463 6.21 -0.38 12.91
CA SER A 463 7.49 -0.36 12.19
C SER A 463 7.59 0.91 11.36
N SER A 464 8.81 1.29 11.00
CA SER A 464 9.04 2.48 10.17
C SER A 464 8.46 2.32 8.77
N GLY A 465 8.01 3.42 8.18
CA GLY A 465 7.37 3.45 6.87
C GLY A 465 7.08 4.86 6.40
N SER A 466 6.11 5.02 5.52
CA SER A 466 5.66 6.33 5.04
C SER A 466 4.15 6.36 4.82
N ILE A 467 3.60 7.58 4.75
CA ILE A 467 2.20 7.83 4.42
C ILE A 467 2.12 9.04 3.47
N THR A 468 1.25 8.94 2.46
CA THR A 468 0.95 10.01 1.48
C THR A 468 -0.57 10.14 1.38
N PHE A 469 -1.07 11.37 1.49
CA PHE A 469 -2.51 11.68 1.49
C PHE A 469 -2.97 12.25 0.15
#